data_573d59d9144c56c6d406c6c3b59674e2
#
_entry.id   573d59d9144c56c6d406c6c3b59674e2
#
_cell.length_a   1.000
_cell.length_b   1.000
_cell.length_c   1.000
_cell.angle_alpha   90.00
_cell.angle_beta   90.00
_cell.angle_gamma   90.00
#
_symmetry.space_group_name_H-M   'P 1'
#
loop_
_entity.id
_entity.type
_entity.pdbx_description
1 polymer ?
#
loop_
_entity_poly.entity_id
_entity_poly.type
_entity_poly.pdbx_seq_one_letter_code
_entity_poly.pdbx_strand_id
1 'polypeptide(L)'
;ATQGLTPKEIDAWFNFSEVPNNWLGYSLCGNKGLALGKKYANFLYDNIAFAIDTHSISKSTHIEKVMLLYEGSGKDKISDLTVNLIKGFLCEYTETFALKHIKKEFLEKFPVDKAYFNYDTESFISKEFTLPYIYNEDNKKEYVLLTPYDILREDEPAINKKDFLNSYDRIRTVIENVSLRAYVNNYIGLAVRRYEENQRKNKRPIKEKSIEKVEKQAFQEVVKEHPELYDYYIKLRETDTDEIRLQCLDELNTQLN
;
A
#
# COMPACT_ATOMS: atom_id res chain seq x y z
N ALA A 1 3.76 16.47 -25.56
CA ALA A 1 4.49 15.21 -25.49
C ALA A 1 5.27 15.21 -24.19
N THR A 2 4.80 14.53 -23.18
CA THR A 2 5.54 14.27 -21.94
C THR A 2 6.73 13.39 -22.31
N GLN A 3 7.92 13.96 -22.34
CA GLN A 3 9.14 13.18 -22.41
C GLN A 3 9.18 12.30 -21.14
N GLY A 4 9.20 10.98 -21.31
CA GLY A 4 9.33 10.05 -20.20
C GLY A 4 10.61 10.31 -19.42
N LEU A 5 10.63 9.97 -18.12
CA LEU A 5 11.79 10.10 -17.27
C LEU A 5 12.96 9.24 -17.79
N THR A 6 14.17 9.76 -17.68
CA THR A 6 15.37 8.98 -17.94
C THR A 6 15.60 7.92 -16.86
N PRO A 7 16.36 6.83 -17.13
CA PRO A 7 16.67 5.83 -16.12
C PRO A 7 17.35 6.39 -14.85
N LYS A 8 18.07 7.53 -14.97
CA LYS A 8 18.69 8.22 -13.82
C LYS A 8 17.64 8.95 -12.98
N GLU A 9 16.68 9.58 -13.61
CA GLU A 9 15.57 10.26 -12.92
C GLU A 9 14.66 9.24 -12.25
N ILE A 10 14.35 8.13 -12.91
CA ILE A 10 13.58 7.03 -12.30
C ILE A 10 14.29 6.50 -11.05
N ASP A 11 15.60 6.29 -11.11
CA ASP A 11 16.40 5.84 -9.97
C ASP A 11 16.43 6.90 -8.85
N ALA A 12 16.57 8.17 -9.20
CA ALA A 12 16.59 9.25 -8.23
C ALA A 12 15.24 9.44 -7.52
N TRP A 13 14.12 9.27 -8.23
CA TRP A 13 12.78 9.55 -7.70
C TRP A 13 12.12 8.35 -7.01
N PHE A 14 12.34 7.14 -7.54
CA PHE A 14 11.61 5.95 -7.12
C PHE A 14 12.47 4.85 -6.47
N ASN A 15 13.79 4.98 -6.50
CA ASN A 15 14.66 4.04 -5.79
C ASN A 15 14.79 4.48 -4.34
N PHE A 16 13.98 3.89 -3.48
CA PHE A 16 13.98 4.13 -2.05
C PHE A 16 14.80 3.05 -1.34
N SER A 17 15.71 3.48 -0.47
CA SER A 17 16.39 2.59 0.46
C SER A 17 15.44 2.20 1.60
N GLU A 18 15.69 1.06 2.19
CA GLU A 18 15.05 0.71 3.45
C GLU A 18 15.32 1.77 4.52
N VAL A 19 14.34 2.02 5.38
CA VAL A 19 14.46 2.92 6.54
C VAL A 19 14.39 2.10 7.83
N PRO A 20 15.46 1.35 8.18
CA PRO A 20 15.47 0.43 9.32
C PRO A 20 15.31 1.17 10.66
N ASN A 21 15.63 2.44 10.68
CA ASN A 21 15.60 3.33 11.83
C ASN A 21 14.22 3.57 12.42
N ASN A 22 13.17 3.29 11.67
CA ASN A 22 11.78 3.53 12.06
C ASN A 22 11.13 2.29 12.72
N TRP A 23 11.63 1.08 12.47
CA TRP A 23 11.08 -0.19 12.95
C TRP A 23 9.62 -0.42 12.53
N LEU A 24 9.14 0.31 11.53
CA LEU A 24 7.82 0.11 10.96
C LEU A 24 7.89 -0.98 9.89
N GLY A 25 7.08 -2.02 10.02
CA GLY A 25 7.01 -3.11 9.06
C GLY A 25 6.72 -4.45 9.68
N TYR A 26 6.83 -5.49 8.88
CA TYR A 26 6.53 -6.87 9.26
C TYR A 26 7.80 -7.72 9.15
N SER A 27 8.64 -7.72 10.16
CA SER A 27 9.82 -8.59 10.23
C SER A 27 9.73 -9.59 11.37
N LEU A 28 10.03 -10.85 11.09
CA LEU A 28 10.13 -11.90 12.10
C LEU A 28 11.54 -12.03 12.70
N CYS A 29 12.56 -11.51 12.03
CA CYS A 29 13.96 -11.71 12.39
C CYS A 29 14.78 -10.42 12.20
N GLY A 30 14.58 -9.45 13.10
CA GLY A 30 15.38 -8.22 13.11
C GLY A 30 14.96 -7.20 12.05
N ASN A 31 15.76 -6.16 11.89
CA ASN A 31 15.44 -4.94 11.15
C ASN A 31 16.17 -4.83 9.80
N LYS A 32 16.52 -5.98 9.19
CA LYS A 32 17.19 -6.02 7.89
C LYS A 32 16.21 -6.53 6.83
N GLY A 33 15.59 -5.62 6.08
CA GLY A 33 14.73 -5.93 4.95
C GLY A 33 15.48 -5.82 3.61
N LEU A 34 14.77 -6.12 2.53
CA LEU A 34 15.26 -5.93 1.16
C LEU A 34 14.85 -4.55 0.67
N ALA A 35 15.79 -3.66 0.42
CA ALA A 35 15.54 -2.36 -0.18
C ALA A 35 14.64 -2.45 -1.42
N LEU A 36 13.81 -1.45 -1.64
CA LEU A 36 13.01 -1.27 -2.85
C LEU A 36 13.96 -0.96 -4.03
N GLY A 37 14.53 -2.01 -4.62
CA GLY A 37 15.59 -1.88 -5.64
C GLY A 37 15.10 -1.36 -6.99
N LYS A 38 16.03 -1.19 -7.96
CA LYS A 38 15.79 -0.65 -9.31
C LYS A 38 14.60 -1.27 -10.06
N LYS A 39 14.34 -2.56 -9.89
CA LYS A 39 13.18 -3.23 -10.50
C LYS A 39 11.87 -2.67 -9.98
N TYR A 40 11.83 -2.32 -8.70
CA TYR A 40 10.65 -1.74 -8.08
C TYR A 40 10.50 -0.26 -8.46
N ALA A 41 11.59 0.48 -8.59
CA ALA A 41 11.57 1.87 -9.06
C ALA A 41 10.98 1.98 -10.47
N ASN A 42 11.42 1.14 -11.41
CA ASN A 42 10.85 1.08 -12.75
C ASN A 42 9.38 0.67 -12.71
N PHE A 43 9.03 -0.31 -11.90
CA PHE A 43 7.64 -0.71 -11.71
C PHE A 43 6.77 0.44 -11.19
N LEU A 44 7.21 1.18 -10.17
CA LEU A 44 6.47 2.33 -9.66
C LEU A 44 6.26 3.37 -10.76
N TYR A 45 7.31 3.70 -11.50
CA TYR A 45 7.22 4.64 -12.61
C TYR A 45 6.20 4.22 -13.65
N ASP A 46 6.29 3.00 -14.16
CA ASP A 46 5.38 2.48 -15.20
C ASP A 46 3.92 2.43 -14.74
N ASN A 47 3.70 2.06 -13.47
CA ASN A 47 2.35 1.88 -12.97
C ASN A 47 1.72 3.18 -12.43
N ILE A 48 2.52 4.10 -11.89
CA ILE A 48 2.03 5.44 -11.54
C ILE A 48 1.64 6.19 -12.81
N ALA A 49 2.46 6.16 -13.86
CA ALA A 49 2.14 6.75 -15.15
C ALA A 49 0.84 6.14 -15.73
N PHE A 50 0.74 4.82 -15.76
CA PHE A 50 -0.48 4.13 -16.18
C PHE A 50 -1.70 4.51 -15.34
N ALA A 51 -1.55 4.56 -14.02
CA ALA A 51 -2.65 4.89 -13.12
C ALA A 51 -3.10 6.37 -13.26
N ILE A 52 -2.19 7.29 -13.59
CA ILE A 52 -2.52 8.69 -13.94
C ILE A 52 -3.26 8.73 -15.27
N ASP A 53 -2.76 8.09 -16.31
CA ASP A 53 -3.34 8.10 -17.66
C ASP A 53 -4.74 7.48 -17.69
N THR A 54 -4.97 6.43 -16.91
CA THR A 54 -6.30 5.78 -16.80
C THR A 54 -7.25 6.50 -15.84
N HIS A 55 -6.89 7.69 -15.33
CA HIS A 55 -7.63 8.45 -14.32
C HIS A 55 -7.91 7.67 -13.01
N SER A 56 -7.19 6.58 -12.81
CA SER A 56 -7.43 5.72 -11.65
C SER A 56 -6.87 6.31 -10.35
N ILE A 57 -5.82 7.15 -10.41
CA ILE A 57 -5.29 7.90 -9.24
C ILE A 57 -5.97 9.26 -9.07
N SER A 58 -6.46 9.92 -10.14
CA SER A 58 -7.07 11.25 -10.03
C SER A 58 -8.36 11.28 -9.20
N LYS A 59 -9.01 10.13 -9.01
CA LYS A 59 -10.25 9.99 -8.22
C LYS A 59 -10.04 9.40 -6.82
N SER A 60 -8.88 8.83 -6.55
CA SER A 60 -8.55 8.19 -5.28
C SER A 60 -7.11 8.51 -4.91
N THR A 61 -6.90 8.97 -3.69
CA THR A 61 -5.57 9.33 -3.15
C THR A 61 -4.80 8.13 -2.60
N HIS A 62 -5.31 6.90 -2.73
CA HIS A 62 -4.69 5.71 -2.17
C HIS A 62 -3.54 5.19 -3.01
N ILE A 63 -2.31 5.39 -2.54
CA ILE A 63 -1.10 4.84 -3.16
C ILE A 63 -1.09 3.30 -3.16
N GLU A 64 -1.78 2.69 -2.23
CA GLU A 64 -2.00 1.23 -2.14
C GLU A 64 -2.64 0.66 -3.41
N LYS A 65 -3.38 1.47 -4.18
CA LYS A 65 -3.97 1.10 -5.46
C LYS A 65 -2.91 0.67 -6.49
N VAL A 66 -1.79 1.37 -6.52
CA VAL A 66 -0.64 1.00 -7.37
C VAL A 66 -0.13 -0.39 -6.99
N MET A 67 -0.21 -0.74 -5.71
CA MET A 67 0.24 -2.03 -5.20
C MET A 67 -0.72 -3.18 -5.52
N LEU A 68 -2.01 -2.91 -5.75
CA LEU A 68 -2.96 -3.92 -6.24
C LEU A 68 -2.64 -4.40 -7.66
N LEU A 69 -2.03 -3.53 -8.46
CA LEU A 69 -1.64 -3.81 -9.84
C LEU A 69 -0.38 -4.71 -9.93
N TYR A 70 0.39 -4.83 -8.84
CA TYR A 70 1.67 -5.55 -8.83
C TYR A 70 1.57 -6.95 -8.24
N GLU A 71 2.03 -7.94 -8.99
CA GLU A 71 2.19 -9.31 -8.49
C GLU A 71 3.43 -9.39 -7.58
N GLY A 72 3.21 -9.77 -6.31
CA GLY A 72 4.29 -9.98 -5.32
C GLY A 72 4.68 -8.75 -4.50
N SER A 73 3.87 -7.66 -4.51
CA SER A 73 4.02 -6.61 -3.50
C SER A 73 3.32 -7.04 -2.21
N GLY A 74 4.13 -7.37 -1.22
CA GLY A 74 3.67 -7.62 0.15
C GLY A 74 3.47 -6.32 0.93
N LYS A 75 2.94 -6.46 2.14
CA LYS A 75 2.74 -5.39 3.13
C LYS A 75 4.03 -4.60 3.40
N ASP A 76 5.18 -5.29 3.42
CA ASP A 76 6.49 -4.68 3.66
C ASP A 76 6.81 -3.58 2.65
N LYS A 77 6.54 -3.81 1.35
CA LYS A 77 6.83 -2.81 0.32
C LYS A 77 5.94 -1.57 0.43
N ILE A 78 4.70 -1.73 0.89
CA ILE A 78 3.79 -0.59 1.15
C ILE A 78 4.32 0.21 2.33
N SER A 79 4.68 -0.44 3.43
CA SER A 79 5.23 0.23 4.60
C SER A 79 6.54 0.95 4.28
N ASP A 80 7.46 0.30 3.56
CA ASP A 80 8.73 0.91 3.14
C ASP A 80 8.52 2.14 2.26
N LEU A 81 7.62 2.04 1.28
CA LEU A 81 7.26 3.18 0.43
C LEU A 81 6.66 4.31 1.25
N THR A 82 5.69 3.99 2.11
CA THR A 82 5.02 4.97 2.97
C THR A 82 6.03 5.70 3.87
N VAL A 83 6.88 4.96 4.57
CA VAL A 83 7.92 5.53 5.44
C VAL A 83 8.86 6.46 4.66
N ASN A 84 9.27 6.07 3.45
CA ASN A 84 10.10 6.92 2.62
C ASN A 84 9.40 8.22 2.17
N LEU A 85 8.11 8.15 1.86
CA LEU A 85 7.33 9.33 1.46
C LEU A 85 7.10 10.31 2.62
N ILE A 86 6.89 9.81 3.84
CA ILE A 86 6.66 10.64 5.04
C ILE A 86 7.92 10.82 5.89
N LYS A 87 9.10 10.43 5.40
CA LYS A 87 10.35 10.44 6.18
C LYS A 87 10.67 11.80 6.80
N GLY A 88 10.51 12.87 6.05
CA GLY A 88 10.70 14.22 6.57
C GLY A 88 9.79 14.56 7.74
N PHE A 89 8.51 14.21 7.63
CA PHE A 89 7.55 14.36 8.72
C PHE A 89 7.96 13.55 9.96
N LEU A 90 8.37 12.29 9.78
CA LEU A 90 8.82 11.45 10.90
C LEU A 90 10.08 12.02 11.58
N CYS A 91 11.00 12.60 10.80
CA CYS A 91 12.18 13.29 11.35
C CYS A 91 11.80 14.51 12.19
N GLU A 92 10.91 15.37 11.70
CA GLU A 92 10.44 16.55 12.43
C GLU A 92 9.68 16.19 13.71
N TYR A 93 8.81 15.19 13.62
CA TYR A 93 8.08 14.68 14.76
C TYR A 93 9.05 14.14 15.82
N THR A 94 10.03 13.32 15.39
CA THR A 94 11.03 12.73 16.29
C THR A 94 11.91 13.80 16.92
N GLU A 95 12.41 14.76 16.14
CA GLU A 95 13.23 15.87 16.63
C GLU A 95 12.48 16.70 17.67
N THR A 96 11.23 17.07 17.39
CA THR A 96 10.38 17.83 18.30
C THR A 96 10.16 17.08 19.62
N PHE A 97 9.85 15.80 19.56
CA PHE A 97 9.68 14.95 20.74
C PHE A 97 11.00 14.80 21.49
N ALA A 98 12.08 14.51 20.80
CA ALA A 98 13.38 14.22 21.41
C ALA A 98 13.99 15.43 22.11
N LEU A 99 13.92 16.62 21.53
CA LEU A 99 14.39 17.85 22.14
C LEU A 99 13.66 18.19 23.45
N LYS A 100 12.41 17.75 23.58
CA LYS A 100 11.58 18.00 24.77
C LYS A 100 11.73 16.93 25.85
N HIS A 101 11.92 15.67 25.46
CA HIS A 101 11.76 14.53 26.37
C HIS A 101 13.03 13.68 26.55
N ILE A 102 14.05 13.81 25.70
CA ILE A 102 15.26 12.99 25.74
C ILE A 102 16.44 13.86 26.19
N LYS A 103 17.31 13.29 27.04
CA LYS A 103 18.51 13.99 27.48
C LYS A 103 19.45 14.24 26.31
N LYS A 104 20.09 15.41 26.31
CA LYS A 104 20.98 15.87 25.24
C LYS A 104 22.12 14.89 24.90
N GLU A 105 22.60 14.13 25.88
CA GLU A 105 23.66 13.13 25.73
C GLU A 105 23.27 11.97 24.78
N PHE A 106 21.97 11.76 24.56
CA PHE A 106 21.43 10.73 23.64
C PHE A 106 20.96 11.30 22.30
N LEU A 107 21.23 12.58 22.03
CA LEU A 107 20.86 13.27 20.82
C LEU A 107 22.10 13.66 20.02
N GLU A 108 22.03 13.49 18.71
CA GLU A 108 23.07 13.93 17.78
C GLU A 108 22.46 14.40 16.47
N LYS A 109 23.21 15.22 15.72
CA LYS A 109 22.81 15.66 14.39
C LYS A 109 23.15 14.59 13.34
N PHE A 110 22.13 14.19 12.61
CA PHE A 110 22.27 13.22 11.53
C PHE A 110 21.81 13.82 10.21
N PRO A 111 22.61 13.69 9.14
CA PRO A 111 22.13 13.95 7.78
C PRO A 111 21.18 12.82 7.37
N VAL A 112 19.94 13.16 7.07
CA VAL A 112 18.94 12.22 6.59
C VAL A 112 18.76 12.41 5.09
N ASP A 113 19.13 11.38 4.33
CA ASP A 113 19.03 11.40 2.89
C ASP A 113 17.58 11.26 2.40
N LYS A 114 17.27 11.95 1.30
CA LYS A 114 15.91 11.96 0.72
C LYS A 114 14.82 12.27 1.74
N ALA A 115 15.05 13.25 2.62
CA ALA A 115 14.11 13.62 3.66
C ALA A 115 12.84 14.28 3.10
N TYR A 116 12.98 15.13 2.07
CA TYR A 116 11.87 15.84 1.43
C TYR A 116 12.00 15.84 -0.08
N PHE A 117 10.87 15.91 -0.76
CA PHE A 117 10.84 16.21 -2.19
C PHE A 117 10.71 17.73 -2.38
N ASN A 118 11.65 18.32 -3.13
CA ASN A 118 11.60 19.73 -3.51
C ASN A 118 10.94 19.83 -4.89
N TYR A 119 9.79 20.48 -4.94
CA TYR A 119 9.00 20.62 -6.17
C TYR A 119 9.61 21.61 -7.17
N ASP A 120 10.43 22.58 -6.70
CA ASP A 120 11.07 23.55 -7.59
C ASP A 120 12.25 22.94 -8.36
N THR A 121 12.98 22.05 -7.71
CA THR A 121 14.13 21.34 -8.30
C THR A 121 13.78 19.94 -8.78
N GLU A 122 12.54 19.51 -8.58
CA GLU A 122 12.03 18.18 -8.90
C GLU A 122 12.95 17.05 -8.39
N SER A 123 13.47 17.19 -7.17
CA SER A 123 14.42 16.27 -6.59
C SER A 123 14.25 16.09 -5.09
N PHE A 124 14.66 14.95 -4.59
CA PHE A 124 14.76 14.74 -3.14
C PHE A 124 15.96 15.47 -2.59
N ILE A 125 15.77 16.11 -1.44
CA ILE A 125 16.82 16.83 -0.69
C ILE A 125 17.09 16.14 0.64
N SER A 126 18.35 16.18 1.05
CA SER A 126 18.79 15.76 2.37
C SER A 126 18.72 16.92 3.35
N LYS A 127 18.40 16.63 4.63
CA LYS A 127 18.35 17.64 5.69
C LYS A 127 18.95 17.07 6.97
N GLU A 128 19.60 17.91 7.77
CA GLU A 128 20.07 17.54 9.10
C GLU A 128 18.95 17.68 10.13
N PHE A 129 18.88 16.68 11.03
CA PHE A 129 17.97 16.66 12.18
C PHE A 129 18.71 16.26 13.44
N THR A 130 18.27 16.77 14.59
CA THR A 130 18.77 16.36 15.91
C THR A 130 17.92 15.19 16.41
N LEU A 131 18.42 13.97 16.25
CA LEU A 131 17.68 12.75 16.50
C LEU A 131 18.28 11.93 17.65
N PRO A 132 17.47 11.14 18.35
CA PRO A 132 17.97 10.13 19.27
C PRO A 132 18.69 9.03 18.49
N TYR A 133 19.68 8.41 19.13
CA TYR A 133 20.46 7.36 18.50
C TYR A 133 20.62 6.14 19.38
N ILE A 134 20.90 5.01 18.73
CA ILE A 134 21.35 3.76 19.33
C ILE A 134 22.66 3.35 18.69
N TYR A 135 23.38 2.43 19.34
CA TYR A 135 24.55 1.79 18.73
C TYR A 135 24.12 0.50 18.04
N ASN A 136 24.52 0.33 16.80
CA ASN A 136 24.32 -0.91 16.05
C ASN A 136 25.36 -1.99 16.44
N GLU A 137 25.27 -3.16 15.81
CA GLU A 137 26.18 -4.30 16.03
C GLU A 137 27.66 -3.93 15.78
N ASP A 138 27.94 -2.98 14.86
CA ASP A 138 29.29 -2.48 14.56
C ASP A 138 29.73 -1.36 15.50
N ASN A 139 28.99 -1.07 16.57
CA ASN A 139 29.24 0.03 17.51
C ASN A 139 29.22 1.42 16.83
N LYS A 140 28.43 1.58 15.75
CA LYS A 140 28.17 2.86 15.10
C LYS A 140 26.86 3.43 15.56
N LYS A 141 26.78 4.75 15.66
CA LYS A 141 25.55 5.44 15.99
C LYS A 141 24.58 5.41 14.81
N GLU A 142 23.38 4.99 15.07
CA GLU A 142 22.25 5.02 14.12
C GLU A 142 21.10 5.79 14.76
N TYR A 143 20.53 6.73 14.01
CA TYR A 143 19.39 7.49 14.52
C TYR A 143 18.14 6.62 14.61
N VAL A 144 17.19 7.01 15.45
CA VAL A 144 15.89 6.36 15.60
C VAL A 144 14.81 7.32 15.15
N LEU A 145 13.84 6.82 14.39
CA LEU A 145 12.65 7.56 13.97
C LEU A 145 11.43 7.04 14.71
N LEU A 146 10.72 7.92 15.36
CA LEU A 146 9.46 7.64 16.01
C LEU A 146 8.32 7.77 15.00
N THR A 147 7.31 6.91 15.14
CA THR A 147 6.06 7.02 14.40
C THR A 147 4.96 7.42 15.36
N PRO A 148 4.18 8.49 15.07
CA PRO A 148 3.02 8.84 15.87
C PRO A 148 2.03 7.67 15.92
N TYR A 149 1.52 7.37 17.11
CA TYR A 149 0.56 6.28 17.31
C TYR A 149 -0.71 6.48 16.46
N ASP A 150 -1.14 7.72 16.30
CA ASP A 150 -2.37 8.09 15.57
C ASP A 150 -2.36 7.71 14.07
N ILE A 151 -1.15 7.53 13.48
CA ILE A 151 -1.02 7.10 12.08
C ILE A 151 -0.76 5.60 11.94
N LEU A 152 -0.56 4.89 13.07
CA LEU A 152 -0.42 3.44 13.07
C LEU A 152 -1.79 2.78 12.99
N ARG A 153 -1.87 1.72 12.20
CA ARG A 153 -3.02 0.81 12.20
C ARG A 153 -2.60 -0.48 12.86
N GLU A 154 -3.40 -0.94 13.81
CA GLU A 154 -3.21 -2.25 14.45
C GLU A 154 -3.62 -3.38 13.51
N ASP A 155 -4.54 -3.09 12.59
CA ASP A 155 -5.08 -4.07 11.66
C ASP A 155 -4.16 -4.35 10.47
N GLU A 156 -4.34 -5.53 9.89
CA GLU A 156 -3.73 -5.87 8.60
C GLU A 156 -4.10 -4.80 7.56
N PRO A 157 -3.13 -4.33 6.72
CA PRO A 157 -3.45 -3.42 5.65
C PRO A 157 -4.66 -3.92 4.88
N ALA A 158 -5.73 -3.14 4.93
CA ALA A 158 -7.01 -3.55 4.39
C ALA A 158 -6.97 -3.82 2.89
N ILE A 159 -6.05 -3.14 2.18
CA ILE A 159 -5.95 -3.15 0.72
C ILE A 159 -4.83 -4.10 0.27
N ASN A 160 -5.22 -5.28 -0.20
CA ASN A 160 -4.28 -6.23 -0.80
C ASN A 160 -4.99 -7.08 -1.87
N LYS A 161 -4.20 -7.62 -2.81
CA LYS A 161 -4.71 -8.38 -3.96
C LYS A 161 -5.50 -9.63 -3.57
N LYS A 162 -5.07 -10.34 -2.53
CA LYS A 162 -5.76 -11.56 -2.06
C LYS A 162 -7.13 -11.21 -1.50
N ASP A 163 -7.20 -10.19 -0.65
CA ASP A 163 -8.45 -9.71 -0.08
C ASP A 163 -9.38 -9.14 -1.16
N PHE A 164 -8.83 -8.36 -2.11
CA PHE A 164 -9.57 -7.88 -3.27
C PHE A 164 -10.28 -9.01 -4.01
N LEU A 165 -9.55 -10.08 -4.35
CA LEU A 165 -10.10 -11.23 -5.03
C LEU A 165 -11.08 -12.03 -4.16
N ASN A 166 -10.89 -12.07 -2.85
CA ASN A 166 -11.83 -12.70 -1.93
C ASN A 166 -13.11 -11.89 -1.73
N SER A 167 -13.02 -10.57 -1.90
CA SER A 167 -14.14 -9.64 -1.75
C SER A 167 -14.95 -9.44 -3.05
N TYR A 168 -14.70 -10.21 -4.11
CA TYR A 168 -15.32 -10.02 -5.43
C TYR A 168 -16.86 -9.98 -5.38
N ASP A 169 -17.48 -10.80 -4.54
CA ASP A 169 -18.94 -10.81 -4.37
C ASP A 169 -19.46 -9.51 -3.76
N ARG A 170 -18.79 -9.01 -2.71
CA ARG A 170 -19.13 -7.73 -2.09
C ARG A 170 -18.91 -6.57 -3.06
N ILE A 171 -17.80 -6.59 -3.81
CA ILE A 171 -17.49 -5.55 -4.80
C ILE A 171 -18.60 -5.49 -5.85
N ARG A 172 -19.06 -6.62 -6.38
CA ARG A 172 -20.16 -6.67 -7.35
C ARG A 172 -21.45 -6.00 -6.86
N THR A 173 -21.74 -6.06 -5.56
CA THR A 173 -22.94 -5.46 -5.00
C THR A 173 -22.86 -3.94 -4.87
N VAL A 174 -21.65 -3.39 -4.71
CA VAL A 174 -21.44 -1.94 -4.51
C VAL A 174 -21.09 -1.18 -5.80
N ILE A 175 -21.01 -1.84 -6.95
CA ILE A 175 -20.81 -1.16 -8.23
C ILE A 175 -22.01 -0.27 -8.54
N GLU A 176 -21.82 1.05 -8.48
CA GLU A 176 -22.87 2.03 -8.73
C GLU A 176 -23.26 2.10 -10.22
N ASN A 177 -22.29 1.94 -11.12
CA ASN A 177 -22.54 1.92 -12.56
C ASN A 177 -23.28 0.65 -12.97
N VAL A 178 -24.55 0.81 -13.32
CA VAL A 178 -25.45 -0.30 -13.67
C VAL A 178 -24.93 -1.12 -14.85
N SER A 179 -24.39 -0.46 -15.88
CA SER A 179 -23.86 -1.14 -17.07
C SER A 179 -22.64 -1.96 -16.73
N LEU A 180 -21.70 -1.41 -15.94
CA LEU A 180 -20.52 -2.13 -15.48
C LEU A 180 -20.90 -3.31 -14.57
N ARG A 181 -21.83 -3.12 -13.66
CA ARG A 181 -22.32 -4.18 -12.79
C ARG A 181 -22.95 -5.33 -13.59
N ALA A 182 -23.76 -4.99 -14.59
CA ALA A 182 -24.35 -6.00 -15.48
C ALA A 182 -23.28 -6.72 -16.29
N TYR A 183 -22.29 -6.02 -16.80
CA TYR A 183 -21.16 -6.60 -17.53
C TYR A 183 -20.39 -7.59 -16.67
N VAL A 184 -19.97 -7.19 -15.47
CA VAL A 184 -19.23 -8.04 -14.51
C VAL A 184 -20.01 -9.31 -14.19
N ASN A 185 -21.31 -9.17 -13.86
CA ASN A 185 -22.16 -10.31 -13.52
C ASN A 185 -22.35 -11.27 -14.69
N ASN A 186 -22.56 -10.74 -15.90
CA ASN A 186 -22.71 -11.55 -17.11
C ASN A 186 -21.41 -12.29 -17.45
N TYR A 187 -20.26 -11.62 -17.37
CA TYR A 187 -18.97 -12.23 -17.68
C TYR A 187 -18.67 -13.41 -16.75
N ILE A 188 -18.83 -13.20 -15.44
CA ILE A 188 -18.65 -14.26 -14.43
C ILE A 188 -19.65 -15.39 -14.66
N GLY A 189 -20.93 -15.08 -14.86
CA GLY A 189 -21.96 -16.09 -15.12
C GLY A 189 -21.69 -16.94 -16.36
N LEU A 190 -21.18 -16.35 -17.44
CA LEU A 190 -20.76 -17.07 -18.63
C LEU A 190 -19.56 -17.98 -18.37
N ALA A 191 -18.58 -17.54 -17.61
CA ALA A 191 -17.42 -18.36 -17.23
C ALA A 191 -17.84 -19.59 -16.42
N VAL A 192 -18.74 -19.43 -15.45
CA VAL A 192 -19.28 -20.52 -14.64
C VAL A 192 -20.06 -21.51 -15.52
N ARG A 193 -20.97 -21.02 -16.38
CA ARG A 193 -21.74 -21.88 -17.30
C ARG A 193 -20.82 -22.73 -18.20
N ARG A 194 -19.79 -22.12 -18.80
CA ARG A 194 -18.80 -22.84 -19.61
C ARG A 194 -18.07 -23.92 -18.82
N TYR A 195 -17.71 -23.61 -17.59
CA TYR A 195 -17.08 -24.57 -16.68
C TYR A 195 -18.02 -25.76 -16.40
N GLU A 196 -19.28 -25.49 -16.01
CA GLU A 196 -20.27 -26.52 -15.70
C GLU A 196 -20.57 -27.43 -16.91
N GLU A 197 -20.76 -26.84 -18.09
CA GLU A 197 -20.97 -27.58 -19.35
C GLU A 197 -19.79 -28.51 -19.65
N ASN A 198 -18.56 -28.03 -19.45
CA ASN A 198 -17.36 -28.84 -19.63
C ASN A 198 -17.28 -29.99 -18.64
N GLN A 199 -17.63 -29.75 -17.37
CA GLN A 199 -17.67 -30.82 -16.36
C GLN A 199 -18.73 -31.88 -16.71
N ARG A 200 -19.93 -31.44 -17.13
CA ARG A 200 -21.02 -32.36 -17.56
C ARG A 200 -20.60 -33.19 -18.78
N LYS A 201 -20.01 -32.59 -19.79
CA LYS A 201 -19.49 -33.31 -20.97
C LYS A 201 -18.46 -34.36 -20.61
N ASN A 202 -17.60 -34.09 -19.66
CA ASN A 202 -16.55 -35.00 -19.19
C ASN A 202 -16.98 -35.90 -18.06
N LYS A 203 -18.27 -35.91 -17.66
CA LYS A 203 -18.82 -36.69 -16.55
C LYS A 203 -18.05 -36.50 -15.22
N ARG A 204 -17.57 -35.28 -14.97
CA ARG A 204 -16.83 -34.88 -13.76
C ARG A 204 -17.75 -34.16 -12.76
N PRO A 205 -17.53 -34.35 -11.43
CA PRO A 205 -18.34 -33.66 -10.44
C PRO A 205 -18.07 -32.13 -10.46
N ILE A 206 -19.13 -31.35 -10.30
CA ILE A 206 -19.06 -29.92 -10.10
C ILE A 206 -18.88 -29.67 -8.63
N LYS A 207 -17.75 -29.06 -8.24
CA LYS A 207 -17.40 -28.74 -6.85
C LYS A 207 -17.52 -27.24 -6.64
N GLU A 208 -18.13 -26.82 -5.54
CA GLU A 208 -18.34 -25.44 -5.16
C GLU A 208 -17.01 -24.62 -5.14
N LYS A 209 -15.97 -25.17 -4.49
CA LYS A 209 -14.62 -24.55 -4.50
C LYS A 209 -14.03 -24.36 -5.90
N SER A 210 -14.46 -25.14 -6.87
CA SER A 210 -13.98 -24.99 -8.25
C SER A 210 -14.78 -23.92 -8.99
N ILE A 211 -16.06 -23.74 -8.66
CA ILE A 211 -16.88 -22.63 -9.16
C ILE A 211 -16.30 -21.33 -8.64
N GLU A 212 -16.08 -21.19 -7.33
CA GLU A 212 -15.47 -20.01 -6.71
C GLU A 212 -14.12 -19.64 -7.36
N LYS A 213 -13.30 -20.63 -7.67
CA LYS A 213 -12.03 -20.39 -8.39
C LYS A 213 -12.27 -19.83 -9.79
N VAL A 214 -13.26 -20.33 -10.52
CA VAL A 214 -13.62 -19.85 -11.86
C VAL A 214 -14.14 -18.41 -11.79
N GLU A 215 -14.99 -18.11 -10.81
CA GLU A 215 -15.53 -16.76 -10.58
C GLU A 215 -14.42 -15.76 -10.29
N LYS A 216 -13.48 -16.10 -9.39
CA LYS A 216 -12.32 -15.25 -9.07
C LYS A 216 -11.41 -15.02 -10.29
N GLN A 217 -11.20 -16.04 -11.11
CA GLN A 217 -10.43 -15.90 -12.35
C GLN A 217 -11.14 -14.99 -13.35
N ALA A 218 -12.44 -15.20 -13.56
CA ALA A 218 -13.24 -14.35 -14.45
C ALA A 218 -13.27 -12.91 -13.96
N PHE A 219 -13.44 -12.69 -12.66
CA PHE A 219 -13.38 -11.35 -12.07
C PHE A 219 -12.02 -10.68 -12.30
N GLN A 220 -10.92 -11.44 -12.12
CA GLN A 220 -9.57 -10.92 -12.38
C GLN A 220 -9.34 -10.53 -13.86
N GLU A 221 -9.97 -11.22 -14.81
CA GLU A 221 -9.93 -10.85 -16.24
C GLU A 221 -10.69 -9.55 -16.48
N VAL A 222 -11.88 -9.42 -15.92
CA VAL A 222 -12.69 -8.20 -16.03
C VAL A 222 -11.95 -6.98 -15.44
N VAL A 223 -11.26 -7.14 -14.33
CA VAL A 223 -10.50 -6.05 -13.69
C VAL A 223 -9.39 -5.49 -14.58
N LYS A 224 -8.80 -6.31 -15.48
CA LYS A 224 -7.80 -5.82 -16.44
C LYS A 224 -8.39 -4.84 -17.45
N GLU A 225 -9.65 -5.04 -17.83
CA GLU A 225 -10.38 -4.18 -18.75
C GLU A 225 -11.07 -3.01 -18.02
N HIS A 226 -11.40 -3.21 -16.73
CA HIS A 226 -12.15 -2.30 -15.86
C HIS A 226 -11.41 -2.02 -14.55
N PRO A 227 -10.26 -1.32 -14.58
CA PRO A 227 -9.47 -1.03 -13.38
C PRO A 227 -10.20 -0.16 -12.34
N GLU A 228 -11.29 0.53 -12.73
CA GLU A 228 -12.17 1.24 -11.82
C GLU A 228 -12.80 0.34 -10.74
N LEU A 229 -12.79 -0.99 -10.93
CA LEU A 229 -13.24 -1.95 -9.91
C LEU A 229 -12.38 -1.92 -8.64
N TYR A 230 -11.13 -1.47 -8.73
CA TYR A 230 -10.30 -1.21 -7.56
C TYR A 230 -10.84 -0.07 -6.70
N ASP A 231 -11.48 0.95 -7.29
CA ASP A 231 -12.05 2.07 -6.55
C ASP A 231 -13.24 1.63 -5.71
N TYR A 232 -14.08 0.76 -6.25
CA TYR A 232 -15.20 0.18 -5.49
C TYR A 232 -14.72 -0.68 -4.31
N TYR A 233 -13.62 -1.42 -4.51
CA TYR A 233 -13.02 -2.18 -3.42
C TYR A 233 -12.43 -1.27 -2.33
N ILE A 234 -11.69 -0.23 -2.72
CA ILE A 234 -11.11 0.72 -1.78
C ILE A 234 -12.21 1.39 -0.96
N LYS A 235 -13.25 1.90 -1.62
CA LYS A 235 -14.42 2.51 -0.97
C LYS A 235 -15.11 1.54 0.02
N LEU A 236 -15.23 0.27 -0.36
CA LEU A 236 -15.77 -0.76 0.52
C LEU A 236 -14.92 -0.93 1.78
N ARG A 237 -13.59 -0.94 1.64
CA ARG A 237 -12.68 -1.09 2.78
C ARG A 237 -12.59 0.16 3.66
N GLU A 238 -12.72 1.35 3.08
CA GLU A 238 -12.85 2.60 3.85
C GLU A 238 -14.09 2.56 4.74
N THR A 239 -15.23 2.16 4.19
CA THR A 239 -16.49 2.04 4.94
C THR A 239 -16.36 1.02 6.08
N ASP A 240 -15.81 -0.17 5.82
CA ASP A 240 -15.56 -1.20 6.85
C ASP A 240 -14.68 -0.64 7.98
N THR A 241 -13.67 0.16 7.65
CA THR A 241 -12.73 0.74 8.63
C THR A 241 -13.40 1.82 9.50
N ASP A 242 -14.24 2.65 8.90
CA ASP A 242 -14.95 3.69 9.63
C ASP A 242 -16.00 3.11 10.60
N GLU A 243 -16.67 2.02 10.21
CA GLU A 243 -17.57 1.29 11.10
C GLU A 243 -16.83 0.71 12.32
N ILE A 244 -15.66 0.09 12.12
CA ILE A 244 -14.83 -0.43 13.21
C ILE A 244 -14.36 0.70 14.14
N ARG A 245 -13.93 1.84 13.58
CA ARG A 245 -13.53 3.01 14.36
C ARG A 245 -14.65 3.55 15.24
N LEU A 246 -15.86 3.63 14.70
CA LEU A 246 -17.03 4.09 15.45
C LEU A 246 -17.37 3.11 16.58
N GLN A 247 -17.32 1.81 16.34
CA GLN A 247 -17.53 0.79 17.38
C GLN A 247 -16.49 0.90 18.50
N CYS A 248 -15.21 1.02 18.18
CA CYS A 248 -14.14 1.21 19.18
C CYS A 248 -14.32 2.48 20.01
N LEU A 249 -14.76 3.59 19.41
CA LEU A 249 -15.05 4.84 20.12
C LEU A 249 -16.25 4.69 21.06
N ASP A 250 -17.29 3.98 20.65
CA ASP A 250 -18.46 3.71 21.48
C ASP A 250 -18.13 2.79 22.66
N GLU A 251 -17.29 1.78 22.45
CA GLU A 251 -16.78 0.91 23.52
C GLU A 251 -15.92 1.68 24.53
N LEU A 252 -15.02 2.56 24.07
CA LEU A 252 -14.22 3.43 24.93
C LEU A 252 -15.08 4.39 25.73
N ASN A 253 -16.08 5.02 25.12
CA ASN A 253 -17.02 5.91 25.81
C ASN A 253 -17.86 5.17 26.85
N THR A 254 -18.18 3.90 26.62
CA THR A 254 -18.94 3.05 27.54
C THR A 254 -18.08 2.63 28.76
N GLN A 255 -16.77 2.50 28.59
CA GLN A 255 -15.84 2.16 29.67
C GLN A 255 -15.46 3.36 30.54
N LEU A 256 -15.60 4.59 30.02
CA LEU A 256 -15.25 5.83 30.71
C LEU A 256 -16.44 6.44 31.48
N ASN A 257 -17.66 5.95 31.32
CA ASN A 257 -18.88 6.31 32.04
C ASN A 257 -19.27 5.22 33.05
#